data_6ec0bb1a19b40138875fa64d0b3cfa05
#
_entry.id   6ec0bb1a19b40138875fa64d0b3cfa05
#
_cell.length_a   1.000
_cell.length_b   1.000
_cell.length_c   1.000
_cell.angle_alpha   90.00
_cell.angle_beta   90.00
_cell.angle_gamma   90.00
#
_symmetry.space_group_name_H-M   'P 1'
#
loop_
_entity.id
_entity.type
_entity.pdbx_description
1 polymer ?
#
loop_
_entity_poly.entity_id
_entity_poly.type
_entity_poly.pdbx_seq_one_letter_code
_entity_poly.pdbx_strand_id
1 'polypeptide(L)'
;MYVCKPERSVKQTRILLFCCAFVSCGLFFLSTVVPAYKAFIEFCGIAAVLVSILLVVRYSLTEFEYAVGNGCFTVTKIVGNKRTVICNVGLESALDLITKRDYDHLLSSEKAIIKYSLNQNMRAESYVFLCSFNGKRTMIEFEPNYAFVGIVKQEIKVAKQSDDGNE
;
A
#
# COMPACT_ATOMS: atom_id res chain seq x y z
N MET A 1 -14.31 -3.30 -17.35
CA MET A 1 -13.65 -2.90 -16.09
C MET A 1 -13.42 -4.14 -15.25
N TYR A 2 -12.19 -4.43 -14.91
CA TYR A 2 -11.78 -5.57 -14.09
C TYR A 2 -11.41 -5.07 -12.71
N VAL A 3 -11.83 -5.79 -11.66
CA VAL A 3 -11.64 -5.40 -10.26
C VAL A 3 -10.92 -6.51 -9.51
N CYS A 4 -9.91 -6.16 -8.72
CA CYS A 4 -9.18 -7.05 -7.84
C CYS A 4 -9.22 -6.51 -6.41
N LYS A 5 -9.61 -7.36 -5.48
CA LYS A 5 -9.51 -7.10 -4.03
C LYS A 5 -8.59 -8.14 -3.42
N PRO A 6 -7.46 -7.72 -2.84
CA PRO A 6 -6.60 -8.65 -2.13
C PRO A 6 -7.31 -9.19 -0.87
N GLU A 7 -7.10 -10.46 -0.58
CA GLU A 7 -7.61 -11.06 0.63
C GLU A 7 -6.81 -10.59 1.85
N ARG A 8 -7.53 -10.20 2.91
CA ARG A 8 -6.89 -9.82 4.16
C ARG A 8 -6.32 -11.03 4.87
N SER A 9 -5.07 -10.98 5.26
CA SER A 9 -4.45 -12.00 6.10
C SER A 9 -4.87 -11.85 7.56
N VAL A 10 -5.88 -12.62 7.97
CA VAL A 10 -6.39 -12.65 9.36
C VAL A 10 -5.28 -12.98 10.36
N LYS A 11 -4.33 -13.85 9.98
CA LYS A 11 -3.19 -14.22 10.81
C LYS A 11 -2.28 -13.02 11.09
N GLN A 12 -1.94 -12.25 10.06
CA GLN A 12 -1.10 -11.04 10.23
C GLN A 12 -1.79 -9.98 11.08
N THR A 13 -3.09 -9.75 10.86
CA THR A 13 -3.89 -8.81 11.66
C THR A 13 -3.91 -9.20 13.14
N ARG A 14 -4.12 -10.49 13.45
CA ARG A 14 -4.09 -10.97 14.85
C ARG A 14 -2.73 -10.79 15.49
N ILE A 15 -1.65 -11.17 14.80
CA ILE A 15 -0.28 -10.99 15.31
C ILE A 15 0.00 -9.51 15.59
N LEU A 16 -0.37 -8.62 14.67
CA LEU A 16 -0.22 -7.18 14.86
C LEU A 16 -0.93 -6.69 16.11
N LEU A 17 -2.20 -7.07 16.31
CA LEU A 17 -2.99 -6.69 17.50
C LEU A 17 -2.34 -7.17 18.79
N PHE A 18 -1.88 -8.44 18.82
CA PHE A 18 -1.18 -8.98 19.99
C PHE A 18 0.12 -8.24 20.28
N CYS A 19 0.95 -7.97 19.26
CA CYS A 19 2.19 -7.22 19.45
C CYS A 19 1.93 -5.80 19.96
N CYS A 20 0.95 -5.10 19.40
CA CYS A 20 0.57 -3.75 19.84
C CYS A 20 0.11 -3.74 21.31
N ALA A 21 -0.78 -4.67 21.68
CA ALA A 21 -1.26 -4.80 23.06
C ALA A 21 -0.12 -5.13 24.02
N PHE A 22 0.73 -6.10 23.66
CA PHE A 22 1.84 -6.53 24.50
C PHE A 22 2.85 -5.41 24.77
N VAL A 23 3.24 -4.66 23.73
CA VAL A 23 4.18 -3.53 23.85
C VAL A 23 3.58 -2.43 24.72
N SER A 24 2.32 -2.05 24.48
CA SER A 24 1.66 -0.98 25.24
C SER A 24 1.50 -1.37 26.72
N CYS A 25 0.99 -2.56 27.02
CA CYS A 25 0.83 -3.04 28.38
C CYS A 25 2.18 -3.21 29.08
N GLY A 26 3.21 -3.70 28.39
CA GLY A 26 4.56 -3.88 28.92
C GLY A 26 5.20 -2.56 29.34
N LEU A 27 5.04 -1.49 28.54
CA LEU A 27 5.55 -0.17 28.90
C LEU A 27 4.85 0.40 30.12
N PHE A 28 3.53 0.29 30.22
CA PHE A 28 2.80 0.75 31.40
C PHE A 28 3.15 -0.06 32.65
N PHE A 29 3.33 -1.38 32.52
CA PHE A 29 3.81 -2.20 33.63
C PHE A 29 5.24 -1.80 34.07
N LEU A 30 6.13 -1.55 33.09
CA LEU A 30 7.51 -1.13 33.40
C LEU A 30 7.55 0.22 34.12
N SER A 31 6.63 1.14 33.86
CA SER A 31 6.54 2.43 34.57
C SER A 31 6.25 2.28 36.05
N THR A 32 5.61 1.18 36.49
CA THR A 32 5.36 0.88 37.92
C THR A 32 6.58 0.30 38.62
N VAL A 33 7.45 -0.41 37.89
CA VAL A 33 8.65 -1.08 38.45
C VAL A 33 9.84 -0.13 38.50
N VAL A 34 9.93 0.86 37.61
CA VAL A 34 11.08 1.78 37.50
C VAL A 34 10.64 3.21 37.79
N PRO A 35 10.46 3.60 39.07
CA PRO A 35 9.91 4.92 39.42
C PRO A 35 10.80 6.09 39.01
N ALA A 36 12.14 5.89 38.93
CA ALA A 36 13.09 6.92 38.53
C ALA A 36 12.82 7.50 37.12
N TYR A 37 12.25 6.72 36.19
CA TYR A 37 11.97 7.13 34.83
C TYR A 37 10.47 7.05 34.48
N LYS A 38 9.61 7.05 35.49
CA LYS A 38 8.17 6.84 35.35
C LYS A 38 7.55 7.74 34.28
N ALA A 39 7.72 9.04 34.35
CA ALA A 39 7.13 9.99 33.41
C ALA A 39 7.58 9.75 31.95
N PHE A 40 8.86 9.42 31.75
CA PHE A 40 9.39 9.11 30.41
C PHE A 40 8.80 7.82 29.84
N ILE A 41 8.71 6.77 30.66
CA ILE A 41 8.16 5.47 30.25
C ILE A 41 6.66 5.59 29.95
N GLU A 42 5.91 6.35 30.74
CA GLU A 42 4.48 6.62 30.48
C GLU A 42 4.29 7.40 29.17
N PHE A 43 5.13 8.40 28.89
CA PHE A 43 5.11 9.12 27.60
C PHE A 43 5.37 8.16 26.43
N CYS A 44 6.36 7.27 26.54
CA CYS A 44 6.62 6.24 25.52
C CYS A 44 5.43 5.26 25.38
N GLY A 45 4.78 4.92 26.47
CA GLY A 45 3.57 4.09 26.49
C GLY A 45 2.42 4.75 25.70
N ILE A 46 2.17 6.03 25.92
CA ILE A 46 1.15 6.79 25.20
C ILE A 46 1.49 6.85 23.70
N ALA A 47 2.76 7.14 23.35
CA ALA A 47 3.21 7.16 21.97
C ALA A 47 3.02 5.78 21.31
N ALA A 48 3.34 4.67 22.01
CA ALA A 48 3.13 3.32 21.52
C ALA A 48 1.65 3.01 21.27
N VAL A 49 0.73 3.47 22.12
CA VAL A 49 -0.72 3.35 21.89
C VAL A 49 -1.16 4.09 20.64
N LEU A 50 -0.70 5.34 20.44
CA LEU A 50 -1.04 6.13 19.25
C LEU A 50 -0.55 5.44 17.96
N VAL A 51 0.70 4.97 17.94
CA VAL A 51 1.25 4.21 16.80
C VAL A 51 0.44 2.93 16.57
N SER A 52 0.06 2.22 17.63
CA SER A 52 -0.77 1.01 17.56
C SER A 52 -2.12 1.29 16.89
N ILE A 53 -2.78 2.39 17.26
CA ILE A 53 -4.06 2.79 16.64
C ILE A 53 -3.86 3.05 15.14
N LEU A 54 -2.81 3.77 14.75
CA LEU A 54 -2.52 4.02 13.33
C LEU A 54 -2.28 2.72 12.55
N LEU A 55 -1.52 1.78 13.11
CA LEU A 55 -1.27 0.49 12.49
C LEU A 55 -2.54 -0.36 12.37
N VAL A 56 -3.39 -0.37 13.39
CA VAL A 56 -4.68 -1.07 13.36
C VAL A 56 -5.60 -0.47 12.29
N VAL A 57 -5.73 0.85 12.24
CA VAL A 57 -6.53 1.51 11.21
C VAL A 57 -5.99 1.17 9.82
N ARG A 58 -4.68 1.21 9.62
CA ARG A 58 -4.03 0.96 8.32
C ARG A 58 -4.18 -0.49 7.85
N TYR A 59 -3.96 -1.47 8.72
CA TYR A 59 -3.88 -2.88 8.33
C TYR A 59 -5.11 -3.71 8.72
N SER A 60 -5.94 -3.23 9.64
CA SER A 60 -7.14 -3.94 10.08
C SER A 60 -8.45 -3.33 9.56
N LEU A 61 -8.54 -2.00 9.47
CA LEU A 61 -9.78 -1.32 9.07
C LEU A 61 -9.77 -0.81 7.64
N THR A 62 -8.60 -0.67 7.03
CA THR A 62 -8.48 -0.20 5.63
C THR A 62 -8.45 -1.39 4.67
N GLU A 63 -9.21 -1.30 3.58
CA GLU A 63 -9.18 -2.21 2.44
C GLU A 63 -8.83 -1.44 1.18
N PHE A 64 -8.19 -2.13 0.22
CA PHE A 64 -7.91 -1.58 -1.10
C PHE A 64 -8.63 -2.40 -2.16
N GLU A 65 -9.12 -1.68 -3.16
CA GLU A 65 -9.72 -2.24 -4.36
C GLU A 65 -8.97 -1.66 -5.56
N TYR A 66 -8.42 -2.52 -6.39
CA TYR A 66 -7.72 -2.16 -7.62
C TYR A 66 -8.62 -2.43 -8.79
N ALA A 67 -8.72 -1.49 -9.70
CA ALA A 67 -9.53 -1.62 -10.89
C ALA A 67 -8.75 -1.18 -12.14
N VAL A 68 -8.96 -1.88 -13.25
CA VAL A 68 -8.42 -1.54 -14.55
C VAL A 68 -9.52 -1.59 -15.60
N GLY A 69 -9.55 -0.63 -16.51
CA GLY A 69 -10.51 -0.54 -17.59
C GLY A 69 -10.74 0.90 -18.04
N ASN A 70 -11.33 1.08 -19.21
CA ASN A 70 -11.55 2.39 -19.83
C ASN A 70 -10.26 3.21 -19.95
N GLY A 71 -9.13 2.56 -20.23
CA GLY A 71 -7.83 3.23 -20.33
C GLY A 71 -7.24 3.73 -19.02
N CYS A 72 -7.81 3.36 -17.84
CA CYS A 72 -7.35 3.86 -16.55
C CYS A 72 -7.06 2.73 -15.57
N PHE A 73 -6.06 2.96 -14.71
CA PHE A 73 -5.79 2.19 -13.50
C PHE A 73 -6.23 2.99 -12.28
N THR A 74 -7.13 2.43 -11.48
CA THR A 74 -7.74 3.11 -10.33
C THR A 74 -7.51 2.33 -9.04
N VAL A 75 -7.12 3.03 -7.98
CA VAL A 75 -7.03 2.45 -6.63
C VAL A 75 -8.01 3.15 -5.71
N THR A 76 -8.91 2.38 -5.13
CA THR A 76 -9.92 2.84 -4.18
C THR A 76 -9.59 2.32 -2.78
N LYS A 77 -9.54 3.23 -1.82
CA LYS A 77 -9.44 2.92 -0.39
C LYS A 77 -10.84 2.81 0.20
N ILE A 78 -11.06 1.76 0.97
CA ILE A 78 -12.32 1.50 1.66
C ILE A 78 -12.03 1.46 3.16
N VAL A 79 -12.74 2.28 3.93
CA VAL A 79 -12.68 2.28 5.41
C VAL A 79 -14.13 2.23 5.93
N GLY A 80 -14.54 1.08 6.45
CA GLY A 80 -15.95 0.81 6.77
C GLY A 80 -16.83 0.97 5.52
N ASN A 81 -17.79 1.88 5.55
CA ASN A 81 -18.69 2.15 4.41
C ASN A 81 -18.18 3.26 3.47
N LYS A 82 -17.06 3.94 3.83
CA LYS A 82 -16.55 5.05 3.03
C LYS A 82 -15.57 4.54 1.96
N ARG A 83 -15.88 4.84 0.70
CA ARG A 83 -15.01 4.59 -0.46
C ARG A 83 -14.38 5.90 -0.92
N THR A 84 -13.07 5.90 -1.11
CA THR A 84 -12.31 7.06 -1.58
C THR A 84 -11.35 6.63 -2.66
N VAL A 85 -11.45 7.19 -3.85
CA VAL A 85 -10.47 7.00 -4.91
C VAL A 85 -9.20 7.72 -4.51
N ILE A 86 -8.10 6.98 -4.34
CA ILE A 86 -6.80 7.55 -3.97
C ILE A 86 -5.98 7.87 -5.22
N CYS A 87 -6.07 6.99 -6.21
CA CYS A 87 -5.28 7.08 -7.42
C CYS A 87 -6.16 6.73 -8.61
N ASN A 88 -6.08 7.55 -9.66
CA ASN A 88 -6.66 7.27 -10.96
C ASN A 88 -5.65 7.74 -12.01
N VAL A 89 -5.05 6.79 -12.73
CA VAL A 89 -3.95 7.05 -13.67
C VAL A 89 -4.30 6.45 -15.03
N GLY A 90 -4.13 7.23 -16.08
CA GLY A 90 -4.28 6.75 -17.45
C GLY A 90 -3.19 5.72 -17.78
N LEU A 91 -3.57 4.66 -18.48
CA LEU A 91 -2.66 3.57 -18.84
C LEU A 91 -1.64 4.00 -19.92
N GLU A 92 -1.93 5.05 -20.68
CA GLU A 92 -1.01 5.69 -21.62
C GLU A 92 0.24 6.23 -20.91
N SER A 93 0.09 6.71 -19.67
CA SER A 93 1.21 7.20 -18.86
C SER A 93 2.03 6.09 -18.18
N ALA A 94 1.63 4.82 -18.35
CA ALA A 94 2.31 3.69 -17.74
C ALA A 94 3.71 3.49 -18.34
N LEU A 95 4.73 3.49 -17.51
CA LEU A 95 6.11 3.20 -17.89
C LEU A 95 6.35 1.69 -17.84
N ASP A 96 6.03 1.05 -16.72
CA ASP A 96 6.25 -0.38 -16.52
C ASP A 96 5.36 -0.95 -15.40
N LEU A 97 5.20 -2.29 -15.40
CA LEU A 97 4.57 -3.07 -14.34
C LEU A 97 5.50 -4.23 -13.96
N ILE A 98 6.21 -4.06 -12.86
CA ILE A 98 7.24 -4.99 -12.37
C ILE A 98 6.94 -5.46 -10.95
N THR A 99 7.63 -6.52 -10.49
CA THR A 99 7.55 -6.93 -9.09
C THR A 99 8.23 -5.91 -8.19
N LYS A 100 7.81 -5.84 -6.94
CA LYS A 100 8.48 -4.97 -5.95
C LYS A 100 9.96 -5.33 -5.78
N ARG A 101 10.27 -6.61 -5.88
CA ARG A 101 11.65 -7.12 -5.82
C ARG A 101 12.51 -6.56 -6.95
N ASP A 102 12.01 -6.62 -8.18
CA ASP A 102 12.74 -6.10 -9.35
C ASP A 102 12.90 -4.57 -9.24
N TYR A 103 11.86 -3.86 -8.78
CA TYR A 103 11.94 -2.43 -8.52
C TYR A 103 13.04 -2.06 -7.52
N ASP A 104 13.20 -2.84 -6.44
CA ASP A 104 14.22 -2.57 -5.42
C ASP A 104 15.65 -2.72 -5.95
N HIS A 105 15.84 -3.51 -7.01
CA HIS A 105 17.11 -3.68 -7.71
C HIS A 105 17.40 -2.61 -8.77
N LEU A 106 16.44 -1.73 -9.10
CA LEU A 106 16.67 -0.64 -10.04
C LEU A 106 17.71 0.37 -9.50
N LEU A 107 18.41 1.03 -10.43
CA LEU A 107 19.34 2.12 -10.10
C LEU A 107 18.57 3.30 -9.49
N SER A 108 19.25 4.07 -8.66
CA SER A 108 18.63 5.23 -7.97
C SER A 108 18.07 6.28 -8.94
N SER A 109 18.67 6.44 -10.12
CA SER A 109 18.21 7.33 -11.19
C SER A 109 16.89 6.86 -11.85
N GLU A 110 16.59 5.56 -11.77
CA GLU A 110 15.39 4.96 -12.37
C GLU A 110 14.24 4.87 -11.37
N LYS A 111 14.51 5.07 -10.08
CA LYS A 111 13.50 5.01 -9.02
C LYS A 111 12.56 6.20 -9.05
N ALA A 112 11.32 5.92 -8.69
CA ALA A 112 10.28 6.94 -8.62
C ALA A 112 10.55 7.97 -7.51
N ILE A 113 10.23 9.24 -7.81
CA ILE A 113 10.31 10.35 -6.85
C ILE A 113 9.13 10.28 -5.89
N ILE A 114 7.93 9.99 -6.41
CA ILE A 114 6.69 9.89 -5.63
C ILE A 114 6.37 8.40 -5.43
N LYS A 115 6.08 8.01 -4.19
CA LYS A 115 5.80 6.60 -3.83
C LYS A 115 4.50 6.48 -3.06
N TYR A 116 3.59 5.67 -3.59
CA TYR A 116 2.36 5.27 -2.93
C TYR A 116 2.42 3.79 -2.58
N SER A 117 2.40 3.45 -1.29
CA SER A 117 2.28 2.06 -0.84
C SER A 117 0.82 1.79 -0.46
N LEU A 118 0.14 1.06 -1.32
CA LEU A 118 -1.30 0.79 -1.24
C LEU A 118 -1.60 -0.70 -1.04
N ASN A 119 -0.68 -1.44 -0.41
CA ASN A 119 -0.81 -2.86 -0.12
C ASN A 119 -1.83 -3.11 1.00
N GLN A 120 -2.57 -4.21 0.92
CA GLN A 120 -3.47 -4.68 1.95
C GLN A 120 -2.72 -5.33 3.11
N ASN A 121 -1.75 -6.18 2.81
CA ASN A 121 -1.02 -7.00 3.76
C ASN A 121 0.42 -6.52 3.94
N MET A 122 1.02 -6.79 5.13
CA MET A 122 2.39 -6.38 5.44
C MET A 122 3.45 -7.20 4.70
N ARG A 123 3.14 -8.48 4.38
CA ARG A 123 4.07 -9.46 3.77
C ARG A 123 3.46 -10.09 2.54
N ALA A 124 2.92 -9.28 1.64
CA ALA A 124 2.42 -9.78 0.38
C ALA A 124 3.48 -9.63 -0.72
N GLU A 125 3.40 -10.51 -1.71
CA GLU A 125 4.06 -10.24 -2.97
C GLU A 125 3.38 -9.03 -3.62
N SER A 126 4.10 -7.93 -3.70
CA SER A 126 3.58 -6.70 -4.27
C SER A 126 4.18 -6.43 -5.64
N TYR A 127 3.40 -5.76 -6.45
CA TYR A 127 3.78 -5.24 -7.76
C TYR A 127 3.87 -3.72 -7.70
N VAL A 128 4.67 -3.20 -8.59
CA VAL A 128 4.89 -1.76 -8.74
C VAL A 128 4.42 -1.35 -10.12
N PHE A 129 3.40 -0.51 -10.16
CA PHE A 129 2.98 0.21 -11.34
C PHE A 129 3.76 1.52 -11.41
N LEU A 130 4.64 1.62 -12.40
CA LEU A 130 5.41 2.83 -12.67
C LEU A 130 4.68 3.65 -13.73
N CYS A 131 4.46 4.92 -13.44
CA CYS A 131 3.83 5.85 -14.38
C CYS A 131 4.49 7.23 -14.33
N SER A 132 4.26 8.01 -15.38
CA SER A 132 4.61 9.43 -15.40
C SER A 132 3.38 10.25 -15.03
N PHE A 133 3.44 10.92 -13.88
CA PHE A 133 2.35 11.80 -13.43
C PHE A 133 2.88 13.22 -13.27
N ASN A 134 2.32 14.18 -14.02
CA ASN A 134 2.80 15.57 -14.08
C ASN A 134 4.32 15.66 -14.34
N GLY A 135 4.84 14.86 -15.26
CA GLY A 135 6.25 14.82 -15.61
C GLY A 135 7.17 14.18 -14.54
N LYS A 136 6.61 13.67 -13.45
CA LYS A 136 7.35 13.01 -12.38
C LYS A 136 7.11 11.50 -12.39
N ARG A 137 8.19 10.73 -12.31
CA ARG A 137 8.10 9.28 -12.19
C ARG A 137 7.49 8.93 -10.84
N THR A 138 6.34 8.26 -10.90
CA THR A 138 5.51 7.89 -9.75
C THR A 138 5.42 6.37 -9.65
N MET A 139 5.53 5.85 -8.45
CA MET A 139 5.40 4.45 -8.11
C MET A 139 4.12 4.22 -7.31
N ILE A 140 3.30 3.27 -7.76
CA ILE A 140 2.15 2.77 -7.04
C ILE A 140 2.41 1.29 -6.72
N GLU A 141 2.69 1.02 -5.46
CA GLU A 141 2.85 -0.35 -4.97
C GLU A 141 1.49 -0.90 -4.55
N PHE A 142 1.12 -2.07 -5.05
CA PHE A 142 -0.16 -2.72 -4.82
C PHE A 142 -0.03 -4.24 -4.81
N GLU A 143 -1.05 -4.92 -4.32
CA GLU A 143 -1.08 -6.37 -4.09
C GLU A 143 -2.14 -7.04 -4.98
N PRO A 144 -1.85 -7.28 -6.28
CA PRO A 144 -2.78 -7.94 -7.19
C PRO A 144 -2.68 -9.48 -7.06
N ASN A 145 -3.69 -10.16 -7.57
CA ASN A 145 -3.52 -11.57 -7.93
C ASN A 145 -2.90 -11.70 -9.33
N TYR A 146 -2.35 -12.89 -9.65
CA TYR A 146 -1.65 -13.13 -10.91
C TYR A 146 -2.53 -12.87 -12.16
N ALA A 147 -3.82 -13.22 -12.08
CA ALA A 147 -4.76 -12.98 -13.18
C ALA A 147 -4.91 -11.49 -13.47
N PHE A 148 -5.03 -10.68 -12.42
CA PHE A 148 -5.15 -9.22 -12.56
C PHE A 148 -3.88 -8.59 -13.12
N VAL A 149 -2.69 -9.07 -12.74
CA VAL A 149 -1.41 -8.61 -13.34
C VAL A 149 -1.41 -8.82 -14.85
N GLY A 150 -1.85 -10.01 -15.31
CA GLY A 150 -1.97 -10.31 -16.75
C GLY A 150 -2.89 -9.34 -17.47
N ILE A 151 -4.05 -9.05 -16.89
CA ILE A 151 -5.03 -8.11 -17.45
C ILE A 151 -4.45 -6.69 -17.52
N VAL A 152 -3.83 -6.20 -16.44
CA VAL A 152 -3.22 -4.86 -16.41
C VAL A 152 -2.14 -4.75 -17.48
N LYS A 153 -1.26 -5.76 -17.63
CA LYS A 153 -0.24 -5.77 -18.69
C LYS A 153 -0.83 -5.73 -20.09
N GLN A 154 -1.94 -6.43 -20.32
CA GLN A 154 -2.64 -6.42 -21.60
C GLN A 154 -3.25 -5.05 -21.90
N GLU A 155 -3.95 -4.47 -20.92
CA GLU A 155 -4.58 -3.15 -21.05
C GLU A 155 -3.55 -2.04 -21.31
N ILE A 156 -2.36 -2.10 -20.65
CA ILE A 156 -1.26 -1.17 -20.93
C ILE A 156 -0.79 -1.28 -22.38
N LYS A 157 -0.66 -2.51 -22.91
CA LYS A 157 -0.25 -2.70 -24.31
C LYS A 157 -1.27 -2.12 -25.28
N VAL A 158 -2.56 -2.35 -25.04
CA VAL A 158 -3.64 -1.82 -25.87
C VAL A 158 -3.66 -0.29 -25.82
N ALA A 159 -3.53 0.30 -24.64
CA ALA A 159 -3.52 1.75 -24.47
C ALA A 159 -2.37 2.42 -25.25
N LYS A 160 -1.16 1.84 -25.20
CA LYS A 160 0.01 2.35 -25.94
C LYS A 160 -0.13 2.22 -27.47
N GLN A 161 -0.70 1.10 -27.93
CA GLN A 161 -0.93 0.92 -29.38
C GLN A 161 -1.97 1.89 -29.94
N SER A 162 -2.94 2.30 -29.12
CA SER A 162 -3.96 3.26 -29.52
C SER A 162 -3.41 4.68 -29.62
N ASP A 163 -2.36 4.99 -28.88
CA ASP A 163 -1.69 6.30 -28.89
C ASP A 163 -0.77 6.44 -30.10
N ASP A 164 0.03 5.39 -30.41
CA ASP A 164 0.93 5.34 -31.57
C ASP A 164 0.20 5.35 -32.93
N GLY A 165 -1.09 5.01 -32.94
CA GLY A 165 -1.90 4.99 -34.18
C GLY A 165 -2.61 6.30 -34.51
N ASN A 166 -2.50 7.31 -33.65
CA ASN A 166 -3.15 8.63 -33.82
C ASN A 166 -2.16 9.76 -34.19
N GLU A 167 -0.87 9.47 -34.37
CA GLU A 167 0.12 10.37 -34.97
C GLU A 167 0.25 10.10 -36.48
#